data_ee1ed8e486dbb751fed8bff018d72254
#
_entry.id   ee1ed8e486dbb751fed8bff018d72254
#
_cell.length_a   1.000
_cell.length_b   1.000
_cell.length_c   1.000
_cell.angle_alpha   90.00
_cell.angle_beta   90.00
_cell.angle_gamma   90.00
#
_symmetry.space_group_name_H-M   'P 1'
#
loop_
_entity.id
_entity.type
_entity.pdbx_description
1 polymer ?
#
loop_
_entity_poly.entity_id
_entity_poly.type
_entity_poly.pdbx_seq_one_letter_code
_entity_poly.pdbx_strand_id
1 'polypeptide(L)'
;MHRHRSFRRGAQLFWDTRSEFCFYNETRECADALDQTKVAVKEGTCPVVLSDSGDNPTAGSSQDVRNFLKMIIADPVLSSLEPPLCYQAFYDPKLVEAAFKAGEGNTVNGTLGAAFDKIKSSPIPVNAKVKKLCKAWAGAQNSDMALLDVQGVDVVVTSKHVGCYDPEMMRALGVEPEKLKVIVVKLGYLEPEIRAIAKRSMLVLTDGSTNEIFTRLEYKELPRPMYPFDKDMSWQA
;
A
#
# COMPACT_ATOMS: atom_id res chain seq x y z
N MET A 1 40.90 -18.04 9.65
CA MET A 1 40.11 -19.30 9.71
C MET A 1 38.78 -19.17 10.49
N HIS A 2 38.70 -18.47 11.63
CA HIS A 2 37.45 -18.40 12.44
C HIS A 2 36.27 -17.71 11.72
N ARG A 3 36.50 -16.64 10.95
CA ARG A 3 35.39 -15.91 10.25
C ARG A 3 34.65 -16.77 9.22
N HIS A 4 35.36 -17.59 8.43
CA HIS A 4 34.71 -18.46 7.43
C HIS A 4 33.84 -19.56 8.06
N ARG A 5 34.22 -20.09 9.23
CA ARG A 5 33.39 -21.07 9.95
C ARG A 5 32.08 -20.47 10.49
N SER A 6 32.12 -19.21 10.96
CA SER A 6 30.93 -18.50 11.43
C SER A 6 29.93 -18.26 10.30
N PHE A 7 30.41 -17.82 9.12
CA PHE A 7 29.54 -17.61 7.94
C PHE A 7 28.85 -18.89 7.47
N ARG A 8 29.61 -19.97 7.34
CA ARG A 8 29.04 -21.26 6.93
C ARG A 8 28.00 -21.77 7.92
N ARG A 9 28.24 -21.65 9.21
CA ARG A 9 27.29 -22.05 10.24
C ARG A 9 26.02 -21.21 10.19
N GLY A 10 26.10 -19.88 9.97
CA GLY A 10 24.95 -19.00 9.79
C GLY A 10 24.15 -19.36 8.55
N ALA A 11 24.82 -19.53 7.40
CA ALA A 11 24.17 -19.91 6.15
C ALA A 11 23.44 -21.25 6.24
N GLN A 12 24.09 -22.25 6.90
CA GLN A 12 23.44 -23.55 7.14
C GLN A 12 22.20 -23.42 8.03
N LEU A 13 22.25 -22.60 9.09
CA LEU A 13 21.09 -22.35 9.94
C LEU A 13 19.91 -21.77 9.15
N PHE A 14 20.15 -20.74 8.33
CA PHE A 14 19.10 -20.18 7.46
C PHE A 14 18.51 -21.22 6.50
N TRP A 15 19.38 -22.07 5.94
CA TRP A 15 18.91 -23.15 5.07
C TRP A 15 18.03 -24.15 5.81
N ASP A 16 18.47 -24.60 6.98
CA ASP A 16 17.76 -25.62 7.77
C ASP A 16 16.41 -25.12 8.28
N THR A 17 16.31 -23.83 8.61
CA THR A 17 15.08 -23.20 9.13
C THR A 17 14.24 -22.50 8.06
N ARG A 18 14.58 -22.59 6.77
CA ARG A 18 13.92 -21.85 5.69
C ARG A 18 12.42 -22.04 5.58
N SER A 19 11.90 -23.18 6.01
CA SER A 19 10.46 -23.49 6.03
C SER A 19 9.73 -22.89 7.24
N GLU A 20 10.46 -22.36 8.22
CA GLU A 20 9.89 -21.75 9.43
C GLU A 20 9.64 -20.25 9.26
N PHE A 21 10.20 -19.63 8.20
CA PHE A 21 9.96 -18.22 7.91
C PHE A 21 8.51 -17.95 7.56
N CYS A 22 7.89 -17.04 8.30
CA CYS A 22 6.53 -16.58 8.09
C CYS A 22 6.47 -15.06 8.29
N PHE A 23 5.40 -14.45 7.83
CA PHE A 23 5.16 -13.05 8.11
C PHE A 23 4.91 -12.83 9.61
N TYR A 24 5.53 -11.84 10.19
CA TYR A 24 5.34 -11.46 11.58
C TYR A 24 3.97 -10.81 11.81
N ASN A 25 3.47 -10.05 10.83
CA ASN A 25 2.20 -9.36 10.90
C ASN A 25 1.04 -10.29 10.48
N GLU A 26 -0.17 -9.96 10.90
CA GLU A 26 -1.37 -10.56 10.33
C GLU A 26 -1.41 -10.31 8.83
N THR A 27 -1.29 -11.37 8.02
CA THR A 27 -1.16 -11.30 6.57
C THR A 27 -2.36 -11.95 5.91
N ARG A 28 -2.93 -11.29 4.90
CA ARG A 28 -4.17 -11.70 4.23
C ARG A 28 -4.09 -11.51 2.71
N GLU A 29 -4.76 -12.37 1.97
CA GLU A 29 -5.10 -12.13 0.57
C GLU A 29 -6.15 -11.00 0.47
N CYS A 30 -6.20 -10.30 -0.67
CA CYS A 30 -7.02 -9.09 -0.82
C CYS A 30 -8.49 -9.29 -0.42
N ALA A 31 -9.14 -10.35 -0.90
CA ALA A 31 -10.57 -10.60 -0.62
C ALA A 31 -10.80 -10.87 0.88
N ASP A 32 -9.98 -11.73 1.50
CA ASP A 32 -10.07 -12.03 2.93
C ASP A 32 -9.78 -10.79 3.78
N ALA A 33 -8.82 -9.94 3.40
CA ALA A 33 -8.55 -8.69 4.09
C ALA A 33 -9.76 -7.75 4.11
N LEU A 34 -10.49 -7.62 2.99
CA LEU A 34 -11.70 -6.82 2.93
C LEU A 34 -12.81 -7.40 3.80
N ASP A 35 -13.01 -8.73 3.80
CA ASP A 35 -14.00 -9.39 4.64
C ASP A 35 -13.68 -9.22 6.12
N GLN A 36 -12.45 -9.43 6.52
CA GLN A 36 -11.97 -9.22 7.90
C GLN A 36 -12.09 -7.74 8.33
N THR A 37 -11.89 -6.82 7.41
CA THR A 37 -12.06 -5.38 7.65
C THR A 37 -13.53 -5.06 7.96
N LYS A 38 -14.47 -5.59 7.19
CA LYS A 38 -15.91 -5.41 7.44
C LYS A 38 -16.34 -5.96 8.80
N VAL A 39 -15.79 -7.12 9.19
CA VAL A 39 -16.03 -7.69 10.53
C VAL A 39 -15.50 -6.74 11.61
N ALA A 40 -14.25 -6.30 11.51
CA ALA A 40 -13.65 -5.40 12.49
C ALA A 40 -14.40 -4.07 12.63
N VAL A 41 -14.83 -3.49 11.50
CA VAL A 41 -15.63 -2.25 11.46
C VAL A 41 -16.98 -2.47 12.17
N LYS A 42 -17.65 -3.59 11.94
CA LYS A 42 -18.92 -3.94 12.58
C LYS A 42 -18.77 -4.12 14.09
N GLU A 43 -17.65 -4.66 14.53
CA GLU A 43 -17.31 -4.86 15.95
C GLU A 43 -16.79 -3.59 16.64
N GLY A 44 -16.57 -2.50 15.89
CA GLY A 44 -16.02 -1.25 16.43
C GLY A 44 -14.51 -1.28 16.68
N THR A 45 -13.80 -2.28 16.16
CA THR A 45 -12.33 -2.35 16.22
C THR A 45 -11.72 -1.45 15.14
N CYS A 46 -11.72 -0.15 15.39
CA CYS A 46 -11.29 0.88 14.42
C CYS A 46 -10.31 1.87 15.08
N PRO A 47 -9.37 2.46 14.30
CA PRO A 47 -9.10 2.25 12.87
C PRO A 47 -8.54 0.88 12.54
N VAL A 48 -8.99 0.30 11.42
CA VAL A 48 -8.31 -0.83 10.76
C VAL A 48 -7.32 -0.25 9.75
N VAL A 49 -6.05 -0.64 9.82
CA VAL A 49 -5.03 -0.21 8.86
C VAL A 49 -4.65 -1.36 7.95
N LEU A 50 -4.78 -1.16 6.65
CA LEU A 50 -4.44 -2.11 5.60
C LEU A 50 -3.16 -1.66 4.89
N SER A 51 -2.14 -2.51 4.90
CA SER A 51 -0.90 -2.30 4.14
C SER A 51 -1.05 -2.91 2.75
N ASP A 52 -1.21 -2.07 1.72
CA ASP A 52 -1.10 -2.43 0.30
C ASP A 52 0.37 -2.69 -0.03
N SER A 53 0.84 -3.93 0.21
CA SER A 53 2.26 -4.24 0.26
C SER A 53 2.92 -4.35 -1.11
N GLY A 54 2.15 -4.74 -2.13
CA GLY A 54 2.69 -4.98 -3.48
C GLY A 54 3.12 -3.72 -4.21
N ASP A 55 2.64 -2.54 -3.78
CA ASP A 55 2.95 -1.26 -4.42
C ASP A 55 3.57 -0.24 -3.43
N ASN A 56 4.58 -0.70 -2.69
CA ASN A 56 5.30 0.09 -1.71
C ASN A 56 6.38 0.99 -2.37
N PRO A 57 6.23 2.32 -2.39
CA PRO A 57 7.19 3.23 -3.00
C PRO A 57 8.53 3.27 -2.26
N THR A 58 8.55 2.98 -0.95
CA THR A 58 9.80 2.96 -0.17
C THR A 58 10.66 1.74 -0.49
N ALA A 59 10.08 0.72 -1.10
CA ALA A 59 10.78 -0.45 -1.64
C ALA A 59 11.02 -0.36 -3.16
N GLY A 60 10.69 0.78 -3.78
CA GLY A 60 10.95 1.06 -5.19
C GLY A 60 9.81 0.73 -6.15
N SER A 61 8.59 0.49 -5.64
CA SER A 61 7.42 0.34 -6.52
C SER A 61 6.93 1.67 -7.08
N SER A 62 6.07 1.57 -8.10
CA SER A 62 5.53 2.71 -8.85
C SER A 62 4.58 3.61 -8.06
N GLN A 63 4.00 3.11 -6.99
CA GLN A 63 2.96 3.81 -6.20
C GLN A 63 1.71 4.18 -7.03
N ASP A 64 1.47 3.47 -8.12
CA ASP A 64 0.35 3.75 -9.03
C ASP A 64 -0.48 2.50 -9.40
N VAL A 65 -0.23 1.36 -8.74
CA VAL A 65 -1.04 0.16 -8.87
C VAL A 65 -2.33 0.34 -8.08
N ARG A 66 -3.47 0.22 -8.76
CA ARG A 66 -4.79 0.57 -8.21
C ARG A 66 -5.72 -0.61 -8.00
N ASN A 67 -5.25 -1.85 -8.22
CA ASN A 67 -6.09 -3.06 -8.19
C ASN A 67 -6.83 -3.22 -6.85
N PHE A 68 -6.14 -2.97 -5.74
CA PHE A 68 -6.77 -3.04 -4.42
C PHE A 68 -7.79 -1.92 -4.19
N LEU A 69 -7.52 -0.69 -4.66
CA LEU A 69 -8.50 0.40 -4.63
C LEU A 69 -9.77 0.03 -5.42
N LYS A 70 -9.63 -0.61 -6.59
CA LYS A 70 -10.77 -1.06 -7.39
C LYS A 70 -11.64 -2.06 -6.64
N MET A 71 -11.05 -2.97 -5.88
CA MET A 71 -11.80 -3.92 -5.04
C MET A 71 -12.56 -3.19 -3.93
N ILE A 72 -11.94 -2.21 -3.29
CA ILE A 72 -12.56 -1.40 -2.22
C ILE A 72 -13.74 -0.59 -2.77
N ILE A 73 -13.58 0.08 -3.92
CA ILE A 73 -14.65 0.85 -4.57
C ILE A 73 -15.83 -0.06 -4.95
N ALA A 74 -15.55 -1.28 -5.40
CA ALA A 74 -16.57 -2.27 -5.75
C ALA A 74 -17.31 -2.86 -4.55
N ASP A 75 -16.78 -2.73 -3.34
CA ASP A 75 -17.42 -3.20 -2.10
C ASP A 75 -18.38 -2.13 -1.56
N PRO A 76 -19.72 -2.38 -1.57
CA PRO A 76 -20.70 -1.36 -1.19
C PRO A 76 -20.64 -0.98 0.30
N VAL A 77 -20.07 -1.81 1.16
CA VAL A 77 -19.91 -1.50 2.58
C VAL A 77 -18.73 -0.56 2.78
N LEU A 78 -17.59 -0.88 2.16
CA LEU A 78 -16.35 -0.11 2.34
C LEU A 78 -16.41 1.25 1.63
N SER A 79 -17.03 1.31 0.44
CA SER A 79 -17.20 2.57 -0.32
C SER A 79 -18.30 3.50 0.22
N SER A 80 -19.10 3.04 1.20
CA SER A 80 -20.13 3.86 1.85
C SER A 80 -19.85 4.15 3.33
N LEU A 81 -18.60 3.97 3.78
CA LEU A 81 -18.23 4.28 5.16
C LEU A 81 -18.35 5.77 5.47
N GLU A 82 -18.82 6.08 6.67
CA GLU A 82 -18.83 7.43 7.22
C GLU A 82 -18.05 7.46 8.55
N PRO A 83 -16.96 8.27 8.66
CA PRO A 83 -16.34 8.98 7.57
C PRO A 83 -15.76 8.04 6.49
N PRO A 84 -15.53 8.53 5.25
CA PRO A 84 -14.98 7.73 4.16
C PRO A 84 -13.65 7.08 4.54
N LEU A 85 -13.40 5.87 4.01
CA LEU A 85 -12.10 5.23 4.07
C LEU A 85 -11.05 6.14 3.40
N CYS A 86 -9.89 6.31 4.01
CA CYS A 86 -8.78 7.05 3.42
C CYS A 86 -7.73 6.10 2.85
N TYR A 87 -7.46 6.22 1.55
CA TYR A 87 -6.42 5.48 0.84
C TYR A 87 -5.26 6.41 0.48
N GLN A 88 -4.10 6.21 1.09
CA GLN A 88 -2.90 6.97 0.81
C GLN A 88 -1.73 6.08 0.38
N ALA A 89 -0.96 6.50 -0.59
CA ALA A 89 -1.21 7.54 -1.55
C ALA A 89 -0.88 7.00 -2.94
N PHE A 90 -1.42 7.62 -3.95
CA PHE A 90 -1.07 7.31 -5.33
C PHE A 90 -0.15 8.39 -5.89
N TYR A 91 0.94 7.99 -6.53
CA TYR A 91 1.77 8.89 -7.31
C TYR A 91 1.09 9.18 -8.65
N ASP A 92 0.55 10.39 -8.79
CA ASP A 92 -0.07 10.86 -10.02
C ASP A 92 0.07 12.38 -10.17
N PRO A 93 1.22 12.87 -10.63
CA PRO A 93 1.49 14.30 -10.73
C PRO A 93 0.53 15.02 -11.70
N LYS A 94 0.02 14.32 -12.73
CA LYS A 94 -0.93 14.92 -13.68
C LYS A 94 -2.31 15.13 -13.03
N LEU A 95 -2.76 14.18 -12.24
CA LEU A 95 -4.03 14.30 -11.52
C LEU A 95 -3.92 15.35 -10.41
N VAL A 96 -2.76 15.44 -9.72
CA VAL A 96 -2.48 16.51 -8.77
C VAL A 96 -2.56 17.89 -9.45
N GLU A 97 -1.88 18.08 -10.57
CA GLU A 97 -1.93 19.34 -11.34
C GLU A 97 -3.37 19.69 -11.74
N ALA A 98 -4.11 18.73 -12.24
CA ALA A 98 -5.51 18.91 -12.60
C ALA A 98 -6.39 19.29 -11.38
N ALA A 99 -6.16 18.67 -10.22
CA ALA A 99 -6.87 18.99 -8.98
C ALA A 99 -6.56 20.42 -8.50
N PHE A 100 -5.30 20.84 -8.55
CA PHE A 100 -4.92 22.23 -8.23
C PHE A 100 -5.55 23.25 -9.18
N LYS A 101 -5.65 22.91 -10.46
CA LYS A 101 -6.32 23.76 -11.46
C LYS A 101 -7.82 23.84 -11.24
N ALA A 102 -8.47 22.75 -10.83
CA ALA A 102 -9.87 22.72 -10.51
C ALA A 102 -10.21 23.49 -9.23
N GLY A 103 -9.35 23.38 -8.19
CA GLY A 103 -9.54 23.99 -6.88
C GLY A 103 -10.44 23.18 -5.94
N GLU A 104 -10.33 23.44 -4.63
CA GLU A 104 -11.13 22.77 -3.59
C GLU A 104 -12.64 22.98 -3.82
N GLY A 105 -13.43 21.96 -3.55
CA GLY A 105 -14.88 21.93 -3.73
C GLY A 105 -15.35 21.63 -5.14
N ASN A 106 -14.50 21.76 -6.14
CA ASN A 106 -14.81 21.50 -7.54
C ASN A 106 -14.53 20.04 -7.92
N THR A 107 -14.95 19.66 -9.12
CA THR A 107 -14.74 18.32 -9.67
C THR A 107 -13.53 18.32 -10.60
N VAL A 108 -12.68 17.32 -10.44
CA VAL A 108 -11.60 17.00 -11.37
C VAL A 108 -11.96 15.77 -12.20
N ASN A 109 -11.71 15.86 -13.51
CA ASN A 109 -11.83 14.74 -14.43
C ASN A 109 -10.44 14.30 -14.87
N GLY A 110 -10.20 12.99 -14.89
CA GLY A 110 -8.90 12.45 -15.26
C GLY A 110 -8.86 10.93 -15.21
N THR A 111 -7.67 10.41 -15.06
CA THR A 111 -7.41 8.98 -14.82
C THR A 111 -6.53 8.85 -13.60
N LEU A 112 -6.71 7.79 -12.83
CA LEU A 112 -5.89 7.47 -11.66
C LEU A 112 -5.11 6.18 -11.89
N GLY A 113 -3.82 6.22 -11.61
CA GLY A 113 -2.91 5.08 -11.58
C GLY A 113 -2.48 4.57 -12.95
N ALA A 114 -1.63 3.56 -12.96
CA ALA A 114 -1.08 2.88 -14.13
C ALA A 114 -0.36 3.80 -15.14
N ALA A 115 0.20 4.90 -14.68
CA ALA A 115 1.06 5.75 -15.51
C ALA A 115 2.41 5.09 -15.75
N PHE A 116 2.94 4.42 -14.73
CA PHE A 116 4.22 3.69 -14.73
C PHE A 116 4.02 2.19 -14.85
N ASP A 117 3.30 1.56 -13.90
CA ASP A 117 3.03 0.12 -13.96
C ASP A 117 1.81 -0.18 -14.84
N LYS A 118 2.07 -0.35 -16.12
CA LYS A 118 1.07 -0.76 -17.12
C LYS A 118 0.90 -2.28 -17.23
N ILE A 119 1.73 -3.05 -16.54
CA ILE A 119 1.70 -4.51 -16.57
C ILE A 119 0.77 -5.02 -15.47
N LYS A 120 0.93 -4.53 -14.25
CA LYS A 120 0.17 -4.96 -13.08
C LYS A 120 -1.10 -4.15 -12.86
N SER A 121 -1.28 -3.03 -13.57
CA SER A 121 -2.41 -2.13 -13.39
C SER A 121 -2.90 -1.56 -14.73
N SER A 122 -4.11 -1.03 -14.73
CA SER A 122 -4.68 -0.25 -15.85
C SER A 122 -5.36 0.98 -15.27
N PRO A 123 -5.28 2.17 -15.91
CA PRO A 123 -5.84 3.39 -15.35
C PRO A 123 -7.36 3.27 -15.17
N ILE A 124 -7.90 3.92 -14.14
CA ILE A 124 -9.34 4.07 -13.98
C ILE A 124 -9.74 5.51 -14.28
N PRO A 125 -10.84 5.72 -15.02
CA PRO A 125 -11.38 7.07 -15.16
C PRO A 125 -11.89 7.54 -13.81
N VAL A 126 -11.60 8.79 -13.47
CA VAL A 126 -12.09 9.44 -12.26
C VAL A 126 -12.86 10.71 -12.63
N ASN A 127 -14.00 10.88 -11.97
CA ASN A 127 -14.75 12.12 -11.88
C ASN A 127 -14.89 12.36 -10.37
N ALA A 128 -13.94 13.10 -9.79
CA ALA A 128 -13.76 13.15 -8.34
C ALA A 128 -13.88 14.58 -7.81
N LYS A 129 -14.54 14.73 -6.67
CA LYS A 129 -14.54 16.01 -5.94
C LYS A 129 -13.19 16.23 -5.29
N VAL A 130 -12.59 17.41 -5.49
CA VAL A 130 -11.40 17.86 -4.80
C VAL A 130 -11.81 18.30 -3.40
N LYS A 131 -11.50 17.51 -2.38
CA LYS A 131 -11.87 17.81 -0.98
C LYS A 131 -10.87 18.77 -0.34
N LYS A 132 -9.57 18.56 -0.56
CA LYS A 132 -8.50 19.36 0.02
C LYS A 132 -7.26 19.35 -0.86
N LEU A 133 -6.51 20.45 -0.82
CA LEU A 133 -5.23 20.62 -1.48
C LEU A 133 -4.16 20.99 -0.46
N CYS A 134 -2.98 20.42 -0.59
CA CYS A 134 -1.81 20.79 0.22
C CYS A 134 -0.61 20.99 -0.71
N LYS A 135 -0.09 22.19 -0.74
CA LYS A 135 1.06 22.55 -1.59
C LYS A 135 2.36 22.37 -0.84
N ALA A 136 3.32 21.72 -1.52
CA ALA A 136 4.72 21.60 -1.06
C ALA A 136 4.83 21.11 0.39
N TRP A 137 4.12 20.02 0.74
CA TRP A 137 4.19 19.48 2.11
C TRP A 137 5.59 18.98 2.44
N ALA A 138 6.19 19.60 3.47
CA ALA A 138 7.58 19.34 3.83
C ALA A 138 7.85 17.88 4.28
N GLY A 139 6.86 17.24 4.93
CA GLY A 139 6.94 15.83 5.35
C GLY A 139 7.04 14.82 4.20
N ALA A 140 6.77 15.24 2.95
CA ALA A 140 6.88 14.43 1.75
C ALA A 140 7.74 15.10 0.67
N GLN A 141 8.93 15.55 1.02
CA GLN A 141 9.90 16.14 0.08
C GLN A 141 9.32 17.34 -0.72
N ASN A 142 8.48 18.13 -0.09
CA ASN A 142 7.73 19.22 -0.74
C ASN A 142 6.85 18.70 -1.92
N SER A 143 6.18 17.57 -1.73
CA SER A 143 5.17 17.09 -2.67
C SER A 143 3.92 17.95 -2.59
N ASP A 144 3.34 18.28 -3.74
CA ASP A 144 1.96 18.73 -3.79
C ASP A 144 1.06 17.52 -3.62
N MET A 145 -0.05 17.69 -2.89
CA MET A 145 -0.98 16.62 -2.58
C MET A 145 -2.41 17.08 -2.75
N ALA A 146 -3.29 16.18 -3.16
CA ALA A 146 -4.73 16.42 -3.20
C ALA A 146 -5.48 15.23 -2.56
N LEU A 147 -6.52 15.56 -1.81
CA LEU A 147 -7.52 14.61 -1.31
C LEU A 147 -8.73 14.63 -2.24
N LEU A 148 -9.02 13.50 -2.85
CA LEU A 148 -10.07 13.33 -3.84
C LEU A 148 -11.12 12.35 -3.32
N ASP A 149 -12.40 12.67 -3.49
CA ASP A 149 -13.49 11.70 -3.32
C ASP A 149 -13.62 10.88 -4.60
N VAL A 150 -13.15 9.67 -4.57
CA VAL A 150 -13.23 8.72 -5.68
C VAL A 150 -14.26 7.65 -5.35
N GLN A 151 -15.50 7.89 -5.76
CA GLN A 151 -16.62 6.96 -5.58
C GLN A 151 -16.81 6.51 -4.11
N GLY A 152 -16.79 7.48 -3.18
CA GLY A 152 -16.97 7.24 -1.74
C GLY A 152 -15.71 6.86 -0.97
N VAL A 153 -14.57 6.82 -1.64
CA VAL A 153 -13.25 6.60 -1.01
C VAL A 153 -12.43 7.89 -1.07
N ASP A 154 -11.91 8.31 0.06
CA ASP A 154 -10.98 9.43 0.16
C ASP A 154 -9.59 8.98 -0.32
N VAL A 155 -9.19 9.39 -1.52
CA VAL A 155 -7.93 9.00 -2.13
C VAL A 155 -6.95 10.17 -2.09
N VAL A 156 -5.78 9.94 -1.51
CA VAL A 156 -4.67 10.89 -1.55
C VAL A 156 -3.84 10.65 -2.81
N VAL A 157 -3.65 11.70 -3.60
CA VAL A 157 -2.73 11.70 -4.75
C VAL A 157 -1.57 12.66 -4.50
N THR A 158 -0.38 12.31 -4.98
CA THR A 158 0.87 13.03 -4.72
C THR A 158 1.63 13.32 -6.02
N SER A 159 2.33 14.45 -6.05
CA SER A 159 3.16 14.85 -7.19
C SER A 159 4.57 14.23 -7.18
N LYS A 160 4.94 13.58 -6.06
CA LYS A 160 6.21 12.86 -5.91
C LYS A 160 5.93 11.49 -5.27
N HIS A 161 6.86 10.55 -5.44
CA HIS A 161 6.83 9.30 -4.68
C HIS A 161 7.07 9.60 -3.20
N VAL A 162 6.17 9.15 -2.34
CA VAL A 162 6.22 9.43 -0.90
C VAL A 162 5.87 8.19 -0.09
N GLY A 163 6.59 7.96 1.01
CA GLY A 163 6.23 6.93 1.98
C GLY A 163 4.98 7.36 2.76
N CYS A 164 4.02 6.46 2.91
CA CYS A 164 2.75 6.71 3.60
C CYS A 164 2.82 6.29 5.08
N TYR A 165 3.90 6.64 5.77
CA TYR A 165 4.21 6.18 7.12
C TYR A 165 3.84 7.19 8.22
N ASP A 166 3.52 8.44 7.85
CA ASP A 166 3.25 9.52 8.81
C ASP A 166 1.76 9.92 8.77
N PRO A 167 1.02 9.82 9.89
CA PRO A 167 -0.36 10.31 10.00
C PRO A 167 -0.52 11.81 9.69
N GLU A 168 0.54 12.61 9.85
CA GLU A 168 0.53 14.04 9.53
C GLU A 168 0.23 14.31 8.06
N MET A 169 0.50 13.35 7.18
CA MET A 169 0.11 13.44 5.77
C MET A 169 -1.41 13.54 5.59
N MET A 170 -2.18 12.78 6.39
CA MET A 170 -3.64 12.87 6.40
C MET A 170 -4.10 14.18 7.03
N ARG A 171 -3.50 14.59 8.15
CA ARG A 171 -3.85 15.84 8.85
C ARG A 171 -3.59 17.06 8.00
N ALA A 172 -2.50 17.08 7.19
CA ALA A 172 -2.22 18.15 6.23
C ALA A 172 -3.32 18.32 5.18
N LEU A 173 -4.12 17.27 4.96
CA LEU A 173 -5.28 17.24 4.07
C LEU A 173 -6.61 17.34 4.83
N GLY A 174 -6.58 17.73 6.11
CA GLY A 174 -7.78 17.90 6.93
C GLY A 174 -8.47 16.63 7.35
N VAL A 175 -7.80 15.48 7.24
CA VAL A 175 -8.31 14.18 7.69
C VAL A 175 -7.74 13.84 9.06
N GLU A 176 -8.59 13.45 10.00
CA GLU A 176 -8.19 13.00 11.32
C GLU A 176 -8.14 11.46 11.35
N PRO A 177 -6.95 10.85 11.28
CA PRO A 177 -6.81 9.41 11.09
C PRO A 177 -7.43 8.57 12.22
N GLU A 178 -7.42 9.06 13.45
CA GLU A 178 -8.00 8.38 14.63
C GLU A 178 -9.54 8.27 14.57
N LYS A 179 -10.18 9.12 13.76
CA LYS A 179 -11.64 9.10 13.55
C LYS A 179 -12.07 8.20 12.41
N LEU A 180 -11.13 7.75 11.59
CA LEU A 180 -11.43 6.86 10.47
C LEU A 180 -11.74 5.44 10.94
N LYS A 181 -12.60 4.75 10.20
CA LYS A 181 -12.83 3.32 10.41
C LYS A 181 -11.76 2.49 9.73
N VAL A 182 -11.33 2.90 8.53
CA VAL A 182 -10.36 2.18 7.71
C VAL A 182 -9.38 3.14 7.08
N ILE A 183 -8.10 2.79 7.12
CA ILE A 183 -7.00 3.47 6.47
C ILE A 183 -6.26 2.45 5.60
N VAL A 184 -5.94 2.81 4.37
CA VAL A 184 -5.06 2.02 3.50
C VAL A 184 -3.78 2.79 3.24
N VAL A 185 -2.63 2.13 3.38
CA VAL A 185 -1.31 2.70 3.13
C VAL A 185 -0.50 1.82 2.18
N LYS A 186 0.25 2.42 1.25
CA LYS A 186 1.16 1.68 0.36
C LYS A 186 2.50 1.46 1.04
N LEU A 187 2.55 0.41 1.88
CA LEU A 187 3.72 0.03 2.67
C LEU A 187 3.84 -1.51 2.73
N GLY A 188 5.07 -2.02 2.84
CA GLY A 188 5.32 -3.44 3.11
C GLY A 188 5.18 -3.82 4.59
N TYR A 189 5.28 -2.85 5.50
CA TYR A 189 5.04 -3.00 6.94
C TYR A 189 4.63 -1.64 7.51
N LEU A 190 4.00 -1.65 8.69
CA LEU A 190 3.59 -0.39 9.30
C LEU A 190 4.71 0.21 10.15
N GLU A 191 5.02 1.46 9.86
CA GLU A 191 5.88 2.27 10.70
C GLU A 191 5.21 2.58 12.05
N PRO A 192 6.01 2.87 13.10
CA PRO A 192 5.50 3.05 14.47
C PRO A 192 4.36 4.06 14.57
N GLU A 193 4.42 5.16 13.82
CA GLU A 193 3.47 6.26 13.87
C GLU A 193 2.08 5.84 13.35
N ILE A 194 2.03 5.14 12.22
CA ILE A 194 0.78 4.57 11.68
C ILE A 194 0.29 3.41 12.55
N ARG A 195 1.23 2.60 13.06
CA ARG A 195 0.89 1.47 13.93
C ARG A 195 0.25 1.93 15.25
N ALA A 196 0.68 3.07 15.78
CA ALA A 196 0.16 3.62 17.04
C ALA A 196 -1.32 3.98 16.99
N ILE A 197 -1.84 4.37 15.81
CA ILE A 197 -3.27 4.69 15.64
C ILE A 197 -4.12 3.47 15.28
N ALA A 198 -3.53 2.37 14.82
CA ALA A 198 -4.25 1.17 14.40
C ALA A 198 -4.77 0.38 15.61
N LYS A 199 -6.06 0.03 15.62
CA LYS A 199 -6.61 -0.98 16.54
C LYS A 199 -6.45 -2.39 16.01
N ARG A 200 -6.43 -2.54 14.69
CA ARG A 200 -6.07 -3.76 13.96
C ARG A 200 -5.29 -3.38 12.71
N SER A 201 -4.30 -4.16 12.34
CA SER A 201 -3.56 -3.96 11.10
C SER A 201 -3.38 -5.26 10.36
N MET A 202 -3.46 -5.21 9.03
CA MET A 202 -3.25 -6.37 8.16
C MET A 202 -2.29 -6.01 7.03
N LEU A 203 -1.31 -6.87 6.80
CA LEU A 203 -0.50 -6.86 5.58
C LEU A 203 -1.31 -7.53 4.48
N VAL A 204 -1.69 -6.78 3.46
CA VAL A 204 -2.48 -7.29 2.35
C VAL A 204 -1.55 -7.65 1.20
N LEU A 205 -1.61 -8.90 0.75
CA LEU A 205 -0.78 -9.44 -0.33
C LEU A 205 -1.33 -8.98 -1.68
N THR A 206 -1.03 -7.75 -2.02
CA THR A 206 -1.49 -7.09 -3.24
C THR A 206 -0.52 -7.30 -4.41
N ASP A 207 -1.00 -7.02 -5.62
CA ASP A 207 -0.16 -6.99 -6.81
C ASP A 207 0.74 -5.75 -6.83
N GLY A 208 1.87 -5.88 -7.52
CA GLY A 208 2.83 -4.82 -7.75
C GLY A 208 4.26 -5.35 -7.81
N SER A 209 5.22 -4.45 -8.02
CA SER A 209 6.63 -4.82 -8.15
C SER A 209 7.30 -5.15 -6.81
N THR A 210 6.65 -4.83 -5.70
CA THR A 210 7.08 -5.19 -4.34
C THR A 210 6.21 -6.30 -3.73
N ASN A 211 5.63 -7.18 -4.57
CA ASN A 211 4.83 -8.30 -4.10
C ASN A 211 5.62 -9.17 -3.13
N GLU A 212 5.08 -9.34 -1.92
CA GLU A 212 5.73 -10.10 -0.83
C GLU A 212 5.82 -11.61 -1.10
N ILE A 213 5.03 -12.11 -2.04
CA ILE A 213 5.11 -13.50 -2.49
C ILE A 213 6.02 -13.56 -3.73
N PHE A 214 7.31 -13.74 -3.51
CA PHE A 214 8.34 -13.71 -4.55
C PHE A 214 8.03 -14.62 -5.74
N THR A 215 7.39 -15.75 -5.51
CA THR A 215 7.01 -16.68 -6.59
C THR A 215 5.92 -16.14 -7.52
N ARG A 216 5.27 -15.02 -7.20
CA ARG A 216 4.31 -14.31 -8.07
C ARG A 216 4.98 -13.28 -8.96
N LEU A 217 6.26 -12.96 -8.71
CA LEU A 217 7.04 -12.06 -9.56
C LEU A 217 7.59 -12.80 -10.78
N GLU A 218 7.60 -12.12 -11.92
CA GLU A 218 8.17 -12.66 -13.15
C GLU A 218 9.66 -12.35 -13.22
N TYR A 219 10.48 -13.40 -13.07
CA TYR A 219 11.93 -13.30 -13.22
C TYR A 219 12.35 -13.78 -14.61
N LYS A 220 13.09 -12.94 -15.34
CA LYS A 220 13.61 -13.28 -16.69
C LYS A 220 14.89 -14.10 -16.62
N GLU A 221 15.74 -13.82 -15.64
CA GLU A 221 17.07 -14.42 -15.50
C GLU A 221 17.28 -14.85 -14.04
N LEU A 222 16.67 -15.99 -13.68
CA LEU A 222 16.82 -16.56 -12.35
C LEU A 222 17.69 -17.82 -12.42
N PRO A 223 18.88 -17.84 -11.77
CA PRO A 223 19.66 -19.07 -11.65
C PRO A 223 18.84 -20.18 -10.99
N ARG A 224 18.90 -21.37 -11.54
CA ARG A 224 18.20 -22.54 -11.02
C ARG A 224 19.18 -23.67 -10.70
N PRO A 225 18.99 -24.47 -9.62
CA PRO A 225 17.86 -24.38 -8.68
C PRO A 225 18.01 -23.22 -7.68
N MET A 226 16.89 -22.63 -7.26
CA MET A 226 16.83 -21.57 -6.25
C MET A 226 15.57 -21.70 -5.39
N TYR A 227 15.72 -21.68 -4.07
CA TYR A 227 14.60 -21.59 -3.13
C TYR A 227 14.04 -20.16 -3.11
N PRO A 228 12.73 -19.94 -3.04
CA PRO A 228 11.63 -20.92 -2.85
C PRO A 228 11.01 -21.47 -4.15
N PHE A 229 11.58 -21.22 -5.31
CA PHE A 229 11.05 -21.70 -6.61
C PHE A 229 11.27 -23.20 -6.79
N ASP A 230 12.38 -23.73 -6.31
CA ASP A 230 12.74 -25.16 -6.35
C ASP A 230 12.75 -25.71 -4.91
N LYS A 231 11.58 -26.19 -4.45
CA LYS A 231 11.41 -26.60 -3.05
C LYS A 231 12.24 -27.84 -2.67
N ASP A 232 12.44 -28.73 -3.66
CA ASP A 232 13.14 -30.01 -3.46
C ASP A 232 14.65 -29.93 -3.66
N MET A 233 15.21 -28.71 -3.83
CA MET A 233 16.64 -28.53 -3.97
C MET A 233 17.38 -28.85 -2.66
N SER A 234 18.57 -29.42 -2.79
CA SER A 234 19.52 -29.57 -1.70
C SER A 234 20.58 -28.48 -1.75
N TRP A 235 21.00 -27.98 -0.60
CA TRP A 235 22.10 -27.05 -0.48
C TRP A 235 22.86 -27.30 0.83
N GLN A 236 24.16 -27.10 0.77
CA GLN A 236 25.05 -27.23 1.94
C GLN A 236 26.09 -26.11 1.91
N ALA A 237 26.39 -25.52 3.08
CA ALA A 237 27.32 -24.40 3.26
C ALA A 237 28.82 -24.82 3.13
#